data_9e742d44108747339e7186bbbac54897
#
_entry.id   9e742d44108747339e7186bbbac54897
#
_cell.length_a   1.000
_cell.length_b   1.000
_cell.length_c   1.000
_cell.angle_alpha   90.00
_cell.angle_beta   90.00
_cell.angle_gamma   90.00
#
_symmetry.space_group_name_H-M   'P 1'
#
loop_
_entity.id
_entity.type
_entity.pdbx_description
1 polymer ?
#
loop_
_entity_poly.entity_id
_entity_poly.type
_entity_poly.pdbx_seq_one_letter_code
_entity_poly.pdbx_strand_id
1 'polypeptide(L)'
;MTKNNIFTPGENCWVSSEARYVTPLIDCANYYKALHNAISKAQHSIFIVGWDIDSRIRLLRGKDEENAEAPSVVSDLLAWKAEQNPDIKIYLLRWDSSLAFFAQREMWAKEVWEEKTPDNVETQLDDTIPMGGSQHQKIIVVDDELVFSGGMDISTNRWDTRDHPVQSEERQGPDGEYPPLHDVQMVSSGPVVKDFATLVRWRWERVADSEPIALREEADTGLTAAKPRTWPDDFPPEFENVSCALARTIPFMDEVEPAQEVRTMLLDLINQAESFIYIENQFTTRQEIAEALNKRLKACPNLHVILVSSYEPKGKFECEAFWASRIEFKAILEKGIDPKRIRLTYSSIEDMQGRKAYKRIHSKVMTVDDKYLVIGSSNLSNRSMTLDTEIDVVLHGNSEHNRQQILHVRNDLLAEHTGRKLEDMPALFDTDYPVDALMQGQI
;
A
#
# COMPACT_ATOMS: atom_id res chain seq x y z
N MET A 1 29.57 4.36 -9.62
CA MET A 1 29.02 4.07 -8.28
C MET A 1 28.56 5.39 -7.69
N THR A 2 27.30 5.71 -7.78
CA THR A 2 26.68 6.93 -7.25
C THR A 2 26.60 6.81 -5.73
N LYS A 3 27.37 7.63 -5.04
CA LYS A 3 27.61 7.63 -3.58
C LYS A 3 26.43 8.12 -2.71
N ASN A 4 25.16 7.91 -3.10
CA ASN A 4 24.02 8.46 -2.33
C ASN A 4 22.82 7.49 -2.20
N ASN A 5 23.01 6.19 -2.32
CA ASN A 5 21.94 5.25 -2.04
C ASN A 5 21.99 4.88 -0.55
N ILE A 6 20.88 5.11 0.18
CA ILE A 6 20.78 4.78 1.61
C ILE A 6 20.49 3.29 1.85
N PHE A 7 20.20 2.52 0.81
CA PHE A 7 19.80 1.13 0.94
C PHE A 7 20.97 0.27 1.44
N THR A 8 20.81 -0.29 2.63
CA THR A 8 21.80 -1.15 3.29
C THR A 8 21.13 -2.48 3.64
N PRO A 9 21.19 -3.48 2.73
CA PRO A 9 20.64 -4.81 2.98
C PRO A 9 21.13 -5.41 4.29
N GLY A 10 20.21 -5.98 5.08
CA GLY A 10 20.47 -6.50 6.42
C GLY A 10 20.44 -5.47 7.54
N GLU A 11 20.29 -4.17 7.24
CA GLU A 11 20.16 -3.09 8.23
C GLU A 11 18.81 -2.37 8.11
N ASN A 12 18.58 -1.68 6.99
CA ASN A 12 17.38 -0.89 6.76
C ASN A 12 16.49 -1.43 5.62
N CYS A 13 16.91 -2.49 4.95
CA CYS A 13 16.10 -3.20 3.99
C CYS A 13 16.53 -4.68 3.94
N TRP A 14 15.63 -5.54 3.50
CA TRP A 14 15.91 -6.94 3.23
C TRP A 14 16.79 -7.07 1.98
N VAL A 15 16.38 -6.39 0.93
CA VAL A 15 17.04 -6.43 -0.38
C VAL A 15 16.99 -5.06 -1.03
N SER A 16 18.07 -4.72 -1.77
CA SER A 16 18.10 -3.64 -2.73
C SER A 16 18.00 -4.24 -4.12
N SER A 17 17.04 -3.79 -4.91
CA SER A 17 16.66 -4.36 -6.19
C SER A 17 16.43 -3.25 -7.22
N GLU A 18 15.93 -3.62 -8.39
CA GLU A 18 15.51 -2.70 -9.45
C GLU A 18 14.12 -3.09 -9.95
N ALA A 19 13.30 -2.08 -10.22
CA ALA A 19 12.04 -2.26 -10.93
C ALA A 19 12.16 -1.70 -12.35
N ARG A 20 11.72 -2.49 -13.34
CA ARG A 20 11.71 -2.06 -14.74
C ARG A 20 10.65 -1.01 -14.98
N TYR A 21 9.44 -1.29 -14.54
CA TYR A 21 8.28 -0.43 -14.61
C TYR A 21 7.57 -0.40 -13.26
N VAL A 22 7.12 0.78 -12.87
CA VAL A 22 6.25 0.96 -11.69
C VAL A 22 5.17 1.97 -12.00
N THR A 23 3.95 1.70 -11.50
CA THR A 23 2.84 2.66 -11.51
C THR A 23 2.13 2.61 -10.16
N PRO A 24 2.05 3.72 -9.42
CA PRO A 24 1.15 3.85 -8.29
C PRO A 24 -0.31 3.75 -8.74
N LEU A 25 -1.09 2.98 -8.00
CA LEU A 25 -2.51 2.78 -8.22
C LEU A 25 -3.26 3.46 -7.07
N ILE A 26 -3.70 4.68 -7.34
CA ILE A 26 -4.36 5.51 -6.34
C ILE A 26 -5.83 5.13 -6.32
N ASP A 27 -6.34 4.82 -5.14
CA ASP A 27 -7.66 4.33 -4.82
C ASP A 27 -8.04 2.96 -5.36
N CYS A 28 -8.95 2.34 -4.64
CA CYS A 28 -9.23 0.91 -4.79
C CYS A 28 -9.89 0.58 -6.13
N ALA A 29 -10.67 1.50 -6.73
CA ALA A 29 -11.25 1.28 -8.04
C ALA A 29 -10.16 1.07 -9.11
N ASN A 30 -9.12 1.90 -9.09
CA ASN A 30 -7.99 1.76 -10.00
C ASN A 30 -7.18 0.48 -9.73
N TYR A 31 -6.91 0.19 -8.45
CA TYR A 31 -6.20 -1.04 -8.09
C TYR A 31 -6.97 -2.29 -8.51
N TYR A 32 -8.26 -2.36 -8.21
CA TYR A 32 -9.07 -3.53 -8.55
C TYR A 32 -9.23 -3.71 -10.06
N LYS A 33 -9.36 -2.62 -10.82
CA LYS A 33 -9.35 -2.66 -12.28
C LYS A 33 -8.03 -3.19 -12.84
N ALA A 34 -6.91 -2.69 -12.33
CA ALA A 34 -5.58 -3.15 -12.72
C ALA A 34 -5.37 -4.65 -12.38
N LEU A 35 -5.79 -5.05 -11.18
CA LEU A 35 -5.70 -6.44 -10.72
C LEU A 35 -6.56 -7.38 -11.57
N HIS A 36 -7.82 -7.02 -11.83
CA HIS A 36 -8.72 -7.79 -12.69
C HIS A 36 -8.11 -8.04 -14.08
N ASN A 37 -7.55 -6.98 -14.68
CA ASN A 37 -6.90 -7.08 -15.99
C ASN A 37 -5.66 -8.00 -15.95
N ALA A 38 -4.82 -7.89 -14.93
CA ALA A 38 -3.64 -8.75 -14.77
C ALA A 38 -4.00 -10.22 -14.55
N ILE A 39 -4.99 -10.52 -13.67
CA ILE A 39 -5.48 -11.88 -13.44
C ILE A 39 -6.06 -12.49 -14.73
N SER A 40 -6.86 -11.73 -15.47
CA SER A 40 -7.46 -12.20 -16.72
C SER A 40 -6.41 -12.63 -17.75
N LYS A 41 -5.24 -11.99 -17.74
CA LYS A 41 -4.11 -12.29 -18.63
C LYS A 41 -3.15 -13.37 -18.11
N ALA A 42 -3.22 -13.75 -16.83
CA ALA A 42 -2.31 -14.70 -16.20
C ALA A 42 -2.27 -16.06 -16.91
N GLN A 43 -1.13 -16.74 -16.93
CA GLN A 43 -0.98 -18.05 -17.61
C GLN A 43 -0.29 -19.12 -16.78
N HIS A 44 0.51 -18.75 -15.75
CA HIS A 44 1.34 -19.71 -15.05
C HIS A 44 1.02 -19.82 -13.58
N SER A 45 1.03 -18.70 -12.87
CA SER A 45 0.75 -18.71 -11.44
C SER A 45 0.20 -17.39 -10.94
N ILE A 46 -0.61 -17.45 -9.88
CA ILE A 46 -1.07 -16.29 -9.13
C ILE A 46 -0.90 -16.59 -7.66
N PHE A 47 -0.16 -15.74 -6.94
CA PHE A 47 -0.08 -15.75 -5.49
C PHE A 47 -0.80 -14.54 -4.94
N ILE A 48 -1.77 -14.72 -4.06
CA ILE A 48 -2.47 -13.65 -3.35
C ILE A 48 -2.22 -13.84 -1.86
N VAL A 49 -1.50 -12.91 -1.27
CA VAL A 49 -1.14 -12.90 0.16
C VAL A 49 -1.68 -11.63 0.79
N GLY A 50 -2.49 -11.76 1.83
CA GLY A 50 -3.14 -10.60 2.44
C GLY A 50 -3.54 -10.80 3.90
N TRP A 51 -3.90 -9.69 4.54
CA TRP A 51 -4.57 -9.68 5.82
C TRP A 51 -5.99 -10.26 5.68
N ASP A 52 -6.66 -9.96 4.56
CA ASP A 52 -7.97 -10.49 4.21
C ASP A 52 -8.08 -10.73 2.69
N ILE A 53 -8.74 -11.82 2.31
CA ILE A 53 -9.10 -12.19 0.94
C ILE A 53 -10.55 -12.69 0.97
N ASP A 54 -11.50 -11.80 0.70
CA ASP A 54 -12.93 -12.10 0.75
C ASP A 54 -13.43 -12.48 -0.64
N SER A 55 -13.97 -13.69 -0.75
CA SER A 55 -14.40 -14.30 -2.02
C SER A 55 -15.50 -13.51 -2.75
N ARG A 56 -16.24 -12.68 -2.03
CA ARG A 56 -17.41 -11.94 -2.53
C ARG A 56 -17.06 -10.59 -3.15
N ILE A 57 -15.78 -10.17 -3.07
CA ILE A 57 -15.39 -8.84 -3.53
C ILE A 57 -15.57 -8.69 -5.03
N ARG A 58 -16.31 -7.66 -5.40
CA ARG A 58 -16.49 -7.22 -6.77
C ARG A 58 -15.35 -6.25 -7.13
N LEU A 59 -14.48 -6.70 -8.03
CA LEU A 59 -13.32 -5.90 -8.48
C LEU A 59 -13.74 -4.79 -9.45
N LEU A 60 -14.64 -5.08 -10.37
CA LEU A 60 -15.18 -4.10 -11.31
C LEU A 60 -16.59 -3.70 -10.94
N ARG A 61 -16.96 -2.44 -11.22
CA ARG A 61 -18.30 -1.88 -10.99
C ARG A 61 -18.69 -0.96 -12.14
N GLY A 62 -20.00 -0.72 -12.30
CA GLY A 62 -20.53 0.16 -13.30
C GLY A 62 -20.07 -0.20 -14.73
N LYS A 63 -19.63 0.80 -15.49
CA LYS A 63 -19.23 0.62 -16.90
C LYS A 63 -18.05 -0.34 -17.10
N ASP A 64 -17.11 -0.38 -16.15
CA ASP A 64 -15.97 -1.30 -16.25
C ASP A 64 -16.44 -2.75 -16.15
N GLU A 65 -17.43 -3.03 -15.30
CA GLU A 65 -18.05 -4.35 -15.20
C GLU A 65 -18.88 -4.70 -16.45
N GLU A 66 -19.69 -3.75 -16.94
CA GLU A 66 -20.54 -3.97 -18.14
C GLU A 66 -19.72 -4.31 -19.40
N ASN A 67 -18.50 -3.82 -19.49
CA ASN A 67 -17.61 -4.03 -20.64
C ASN A 67 -16.62 -5.20 -20.44
N ALA A 68 -16.59 -5.83 -19.26
CA ALA A 68 -15.65 -6.90 -18.98
C ALA A 68 -16.08 -8.24 -19.58
N GLU A 69 -15.14 -8.96 -20.22
CA GLU A 69 -15.37 -10.33 -20.71
C GLU A 69 -15.26 -11.37 -19.58
N ALA A 70 -14.41 -11.09 -18.58
CA ALA A 70 -14.20 -11.96 -17.42
C ALA A 70 -15.06 -11.53 -16.22
N PRO A 71 -15.41 -12.45 -15.31
CA PRO A 71 -16.24 -12.16 -14.13
C PRO A 71 -15.66 -11.06 -13.25
N SER A 72 -16.52 -10.22 -12.67
CA SER A 72 -16.14 -9.10 -11.82
C SER A 72 -15.91 -9.48 -10.35
N VAL A 73 -16.54 -10.55 -9.87
CA VAL A 73 -16.36 -11.06 -8.50
C VAL A 73 -15.08 -11.89 -8.44
N VAL A 74 -14.24 -11.64 -7.44
CA VAL A 74 -12.91 -12.23 -7.38
C VAL A 74 -12.91 -13.76 -7.36
N SER A 75 -13.84 -14.40 -6.63
CA SER A 75 -13.93 -15.87 -6.66
C SER A 75 -14.29 -16.41 -8.02
N ASP A 76 -15.26 -15.78 -8.69
CA ASP A 76 -15.69 -16.18 -10.00
C ASP A 76 -14.62 -15.92 -11.06
N LEU A 77 -13.86 -14.83 -10.92
CA LEU A 77 -12.72 -14.51 -11.78
C LEU A 77 -11.60 -15.56 -11.67
N LEU A 78 -11.25 -15.96 -10.45
CA LEU A 78 -10.20 -16.96 -10.23
C LEU A 78 -10.67 -18.34 -10.68
N ALA A 79 -11.92 -18.72 -10.42
CA ALA A 79 -12.50 -19.96 -10.91
C ALA A 79 -12.53 -19.99 -12.45
N TRP A 80 -13.05 -18.93 -13.07
CA TRP A 80 -13.06 -18.78 -14.54
C TRP A 80 -11.65 -18.92 -15.13
N LYS A 81 -10.65 -18.27 -14.49
CA LYS A 81 -9.27 -18.32 -14.96
C LYS A 81 -8.67 -19.72 -14.82
N ALA A 82 -8.92 -20.39 -13.72
CA ALA A 82 -8.47 -21.74 -13.45
C ALA A 82 -9.09 -22.78 -14.39
N GLU A 83 -10.35 -22.60 -14.75
CA GLU A 83 -11.08 -23.42 -15.74
C GLU A 83 -10.59 -23.19 -17.18
N GLN A 84 -10.31 -21.91 -17.56
CA GLN A 84 -9.77 -21.56 -18.87
C GLN A 84 -8.35 -22.10 -19.08
N ASN A 85 -7.57 -22.24 -18.01
CA ASN A 85 -6.21 -22.75 -18.04
C ASN A 85 -5.98 -23.75 -16.90
N PRO A 86 -6.23 -25.04 -17.11
CA PRO A 86 -6.06 -26.06 -16.07
C PRO A 86 -4.63 -26.23 -15.54
N ASP A 87 -3.63 -25.74 -16.27
CA ASP A 87 -2.23 -25.80 -15.86
C ASP A 87 -1.82 -24.64 -14.93
N ILE A 88 -2.62 -23.59 -14.83
CA ILE A 88 -2.32 -22.47 -13.92
C ILE A 88 -2.42 -22.93 -12.47
N LYS A 89 -1.54 -22.39 -11.62
CA LYS A 89 -1.58 -22.58 -10.17
C LYS A 89 -1.89 -21.29 -9.45
N ILE A 90 -2.92 -21.31 -8.60
CA ILE A 90 -3.39 -20.13 -7.86
C ILE A 90 -3.31 -20.43 -6.36
N TYR A 91 -2.63 -19.57 -5.62
CA TYR A 91 -2.36 -19.73 -4.19
C TYR A 91 -2.92 -18.54 -3.42
N LEU A 92 -3.83 -18.82 -2.48
CA LEU A 92 -4.44 -17.81 -1.61
C LEU A 92 -3.96 -18.03 -0.18
N LEU A 93 -3.21 -17.06 0.35
CA LEU A 93 -2.68 -17.11 1.72
C LEU A 93 -3.26 -15.94 2.52
N ARG A 94 -4.21 -16.23 3.36
CA ARG A 94 -4.93 -15.27 4.20
C ARG A 94 -4.50 -15.42 5.66
N TRP A 95 -4.33 -14.30 6.37
CA TRP A 95 -4.12 -14.35 7.81
C TRP A 95 -5.29 -15.04 8.53
N ASP A 96 -4.97 -16.02 9.39
CA ASP A 96 -5.95 -16.62 10.29
C ASP A 96 -6.15 -15.69 11.49
N SER A 97 -7.26 -14.94 11.46
CA SER A 97 -7.52 -13.93 12.46
C SER A 97 -8.02 -14.54 13.78
N SER A 98 -7.55 -13.97 14.88
CA SER A 98 -8.14 -14.23 16.19
C SER A 98 -9.65 -13.91 16.22
N LEU A 99 -10.39 -14.54 17.13
CA LEU A 99 -11.84 -14.35 17.36
C LEU A 99 -12.28 -12.87 17.41
N ALA A 100 -11.39 -11.94 17.72
CA ALA A 100 -11.70 -10.51 17.79
C ALA A 100 -12.12 -9.87 16.44
N PHE A 101 -11.72 -10.45 15.31
CA PHE A 101 -12.03 -9.93 13.97
C PHE A 101 -13.06 -10.77 13.19
N PHE A 102 -13.55 -11.84 13.83
CA PHE A 102 -14.42 -12.83 13.19
C PHE A 102 -15.70 -12.22 12.59
N ALA A 103 -16.29 -11.24 13.25
CA ALA A 103 -17.55 -10.60 12.80
C ALA A 103 -17.38 -9.64 11.59
N GLN A 104 -16.14 -9.27 11.24
CA GLN A 104 -15.88 -8.29 10.17
C GLN A 104 -15.38 -8.93 8.85
N ARG A 105 -15.15 -10.25 8.85
CA ARG A 105 -14.52 -11.00 7.76
C ARG A 105 -15.41 -12.14 7.29
N GLU A 106 -15.13 -12.66 6.12
CA GLU A 106 -15.78 -13.87 5.62
C GLU A 106 -15.47 -15.05 6.52
N MET A 107 -16.53 -15.67 7.03
CA MET A 107 -16.42 -16.86 7.88
C MET A 107 -16.16 -18.09 7.03
N TRP A 108 -15.41 -19.07 7.57
CA TRP A 108 -15.10 -20.31 6.86
C TRP A 108 -14.46 -20.08 5.49
N ALA A 109 -13.56 -19.09 5.43
CA ALA A 109 -13.03 -18.62 4.16
C ALA A 109 -12.33 -19.72 3.35
N LYS A 110 -11.60 -20.64 4.02
CA LYS A 110 -10.93 -21.75 3.33
C LYS A 110 -11.96 -22.64 2.64
N GLU A 111 -12.96 -23.07 3.38
CA GLU A 111 -14.04 -23.93 2.87
C GLU A 111 -14.84 -23.24 1.77
N VAL A 112 -15.12 -21.93 1.93
CA VAL A 112 -15.84 -21.15 0.90
C VAL A 112 -15.03 -21.05 -0.39
N TRP A 113 -13.72 -20.84 -0.31
CA TRP A 113 -12.85 -20.82 -1.48
C TRP A 113 -12.75 -22.19 -2.14
N GLU A 114 -12.56 -23.28 -1.36
CA GLU A 114 -12.54 -24.65 -1.85
C GLU A 114 -13.85 -25.07 -2.52
N GLU A 115 -15.00 -24.56 -2.05
CA GLU A 115 -16.31 -24.83 -2.68
C GLU A 115 -16.48 -24.06 -4.01
N LYS A 116 -15.94 -22.85 -4.10
CA LYS A 116 -16.15 -21.95 -5.24
C LYS A 116 -15.15 -22.12 -6.38
N THR A 117 -14.03 -22.77 -6.15
CA THR A 117 -12.93 -22.83 -7.11
C THR A 117 -12.46 -24.25 -7.37
N PRO A 118 -11.91 -24.56 -8.57
CA PRO A 118 -11.35 -25.88 -8.88
C PRO A 118 -10.03 -26.15 -8.13
N ASP A 119 -9.58 -27.43 -8.15
CA ASP A 119 -8.43 -27.96 -7.39
C ASP A 119 -7.08 -27.28 -7.67
N ASN A 120 -6.94 -26.54 -8.78
CA ASN A 120 -5.74 -25.78 -9.09
C ASN A 120 -5.72 -24.38 -8.44
N VAL A 121 -6.72 -24.09 -7.58
CA VAL A 121 -6.75 -22.95 -6.66
C VAL A 121 -6.64 -23.49 -5.23
N GLU A 122 -5.52 -23.23 -4.59
CA GLU A 122 -5.23 -23.68 -3.22
C GLU A 122 -5.37 -22.53 -2.23
N THR A 123 -6.07 -22.75 -1.12
CA THR A 123 -6.27 -21.74 -0.06
C THR A 123 -5.70 -22.22 1.26
N GLN A 124 -4.90 -21.37 1.91
CA GLN A 124 -4.36 -21.60 3.24
C GLN A 124 -4.61 -20.40 4.18
N LEU A 125 -4.73 -20.73 5.48
CA LEU A 125 -4.85 -19.75 6.53
C LEU A 125 -3.52 -19.68 7.30
N ASP A 126 -2.94 -18.48 7.43
CA ASP A 126 -1.64 -18.27 8.07
C ASP A 126 -1.80 -17.83 9.52
N ASP A 127 -1.57 -18.76 10.44
CA ASP A 127 -1.59 -18.59 11.89
C ASP A 127 -0.18 -18.51 12.51
N THR A 128 0.87 -18.44 11.69
CA THR A 128 2.26 -18.52 12.15
C THR A 128 2.76 -17.26 12.88
N ILE A 129 1.91 -16.24 13.04
CA ILE A 129 2.25 -15.00 13.74
C ILE A 129 2.03 -15.13 15.26
N PRO A 130 2.87 -14.50 16.11
CA PRO A 130 2.67 -14.49 17.54
C PRO A 130 1.32 -13.91 17.96
N MET A 131 0.79 -14.40 19.10
CA MET A 131 -0.47 -13.91 19.63
C MET A 131 -0.48 -12.38 19.76
N GLY A 132 -1.52 -11.74 19.21
CA GLY A 132 -1.69 -10.29 19.19
C GLY A 132 -1.09 -9.61 17.95
N GLY A 133 -0.29 -10.30 17.14
CA GLY A 133 0.18 -9.84 15.84
C GLY A 133 -0.80 -10.15 14.69
N SER A 134 -0.53 -9.63 13.52
CA SER A 134 -1.25 -9.95 12.29
C SER A 134 -0.32 -10.09 11.09
N GLN A 135 -0.69 -10.96 10.16
CA GLN A 135 -0.08 -11.00 8.84
C GLN A 135 -0.62 -9.82 8.03
N HIS A 136 0.17 -8.73 7.94
CA HIS A 136 -0.34 -7.47 7.40
C HIS A 136 0.25 -7.08 6.04
N GLN A 137 1.17 -7.87 5.49
CA GLN A 137 1.66 -7.72 4.12
C GLN A 137 0.52 -7.95 3.10
N LYS A 138 0.49 -7.14 2.02
CA LYS A 138 -0.44 -7.30 0.90
C LYS A 138 0.38 -7.40 -0.36
N ILE A 139 0.44 -8.63 -0.91
CA ILE A 139 1.29 -8.96 -2.04
C ILE A 139 0.50 -9.83 -3.02
N ILE A 140 0.47 -9.44 -4.29
CA ILE A 140 -0.05 -10.30 -5.34
C ILE A 140 1.02 -10.42 -6.41
N VAL A 141 1.45 -11.65 -6.68
CA VAL A 141 2.42 -11.96 -7.74
C VAL A 141 1.70 -12.70 -8.86
N VAL A 142 1.85 -12.22 -10.09
CA VAL A 142 1.23 -12.82 -11.29
C VAL A 142 2.32 -13.26 -12.24
N ASP A 143 2.33 -14.53 -12.59
CA ASP A 143 3.23 -15.18 -13.55
C ASP A 143 4.73 -15.00 -13.25
N ASP A 144 5.09 -14.64 -12.01
CA ASP A 144 6.46 -14.21 -11.63
C ASP A 144 7.02 -13.05 -12.49
N GLU A 145 6.13 -12.29 -13.15
CA GLU A 145 6.46 -11.16 -14.03
C GLU A 145 5.94 -9.81 -13.50
N LEU A 146 4.92 -9.87 -12.65
CA LEU A 146 4.22 -8.71 -12.15
C LEU A 146 3.94 -8.84 -10.66
N VAL A 147 4.07 -7.76 -9.91
CA VAL A 147 3.69 -7.71 -8.49
C VAL A 147 2.85 -6.49 -8.19
N PHE A 148 1.80 -6.69 -7.38
CA PHE A 148 1.08 -5.62 -6.68
C PHE A 148 1.47 -5.65 -5.21
N SER A 149 1.81 -4.47 -4.65
CA SER A 149 2.10 -4.31 -3.22
C SER A 149 1.72 -2.91 -2.73
N GLY A 150 1.28 -2.78 -1.48
CA GLY A 150 0.89 -1.50 -0.87
C GLY A 150 -0.09 -1.67 0.29
N GLY A 151 -1.07 -0.76 0.42
CA GLY A 151 -1.99 -0.71 1.56
C GLY A 151 -3.24 -1.57 1.45
N MET A 152 -3.61 -2.05 0.24
CA MET A 152 -4.93 -2.59 -0.06
C MET A 152 -5.03 -4.11 -0.02
N ASP A 153 -5.97 -4.63 0.78
CA ASP A 153 -6.45 -6.01 0.72
C ASP A 153 -7.60 -6.17 -0.27
N ILE A 154 -7.89 -7.40 -0.67
CA ILE A 154 -9.14 -7.76 -1.35
C ILE A 154 -10.21 -8.01 -0.26
N SER A 155 -10.78 -6.95 0.29
CA SER A 155 -11.69 -7.06 1.41
C SER A 155 -12.85 -6.06 1.35
N THR A 156 -13.85 -6.27 2.21
CA THR A 156 -15.05 -5.42 2.27
C THR A 156 -14.71 -3.97 2.63
N ASN A 157 -15.55 -3.04 2.18
CA ASN A 157 -15.46 -1.61 2.50
C ASN A 157 -14.12 -0.97 2.08
N ARG A 158 -13.59 -1.36 0.90
CA ARG A 158 -12.34 -0.82 0.33
C ARG A 158 -12.54 -0.04 -0.96
N TRP A 159 -13.47 -0.49 -1.81
CA TRP A 159 -13.67 0.12 -3.13
C TRP A 159 -14.13 1.58 -3.01
N ASP A 160 -13.41 2.48 -3.65
CA ASP A 160 -13.79 3.88 -3.86
C ASP A 160 -13.05 4.42 -5.08
N THR A 161 -13.55 5.52 -5.63
CA THR A 161 -12.98 6.22 -6.78
C THR A 161 -12.22 7.47 -6.31
N ARG A 162 -11.38 8.03 -7.18
CA ARG A 162 -10.64 9.27 -6.94
C ARG A 162 -11.50 10.48 -6.56
N ASP A 163 -12.74 10.50 -7.02
CA ASP A 163 -13.66 11.61 -6.71
C ASP A 163 -14.24 11.54 -5.29
N HIS A 164 -14.16 10.39 -4.65
CA HIS A 164 -14.65 10.15 -3.29
C HIS A 164 -16.02 10.77 -3.00
N PRO A 165 -17.06 10.56 -3.81
CA PRO A 165 -18.33 11.26 -3.59
C PRO A 165 -18.85 11.04 -2.17
N VAL A 166 -19.45 12.08 -1.56
CA VAL A 166 -20.00 11.97 -0.20
C VAL A 166 -20.95 10.78 -0.07
N GLN A 167 -21.77 10.55 -1.09
CA GLN A 167 -22.61 9.34 -1.23
C GLN A 167 -22.36 8.67 -2.57
N SER A 168 -22.36 7.33 -2.59
CA SER A 168 -22.17 6.53 -3.80
C SER A 168 -22.98 5.24 -3.74
N GLU A 169 -23.82 5.04 -4.74
CA GLU A 169 -24.58 3.78 -4.91
C GLU A 169 -23.66 2.58 -5.14
N GLU A 170 -22.47 2.81 -5.70
CA GLU A 170 -21.48 1.76 -5.97
C GLU A 170 -20.64 1.42 -4.72
N ARG A 171 -20.57 2.31 -3.73
CA ARG A 171 -19.78 2.11 -2.50
C ARG A 171 -20.60 1.38 -1.44
N GLN A 172 -20.94 0.11 -1.72
CA GLN A 172 -21.75 -0.75 -0.86
C GLN A 172 -20.91 -1.88 -0.26
N GLY A 173 -21.07 -2.07 1.04
CA GLY A 173 -20.52 -3.18 1.80
C GLY A 173 -21.62 -4.07 2.40
N PRO A 174 -21.27 -5.07 3.22
CA PRO A 174 -22.24 -5.96 3.86
C PRO A 174 -23.30 -5.23 4.72
N ASP A 175 -22.88 -4.12 5.34
CA ASP A 175 -23.72 -3.31 6.22
C ASP A 175 -24.33 -2.09 5.52
N GLY A 176 -24.27 -2.01 4.20
CA GLY A 176 -24.73 -0.89 3.39
C GLY A 176 -23.59 0.03 2.95
N GLU A 177 -23.93 1.29 2.63
CA GLU A 177 -22.95 2.30 2.21
C GLU A 177 -21.95 2.61 3.33
N TYR A 178 -20.67 2.71 2.99
CA TYR A 178 -19.58 3.07 3.91
C TYR A 178 -18.94 4.42 3.53
N PRO A 179 -18.26 5.11 4.49
CA PRO A 179 -17.61 6.38 4.22
C PRO A 179 -16.55 6.32 3.11
N PRO A 180 -16.24 7.45 2.45
CA PRO A 180 -15.14 7.55 1.49
C PRO A 180 -13.83 6.98 2.04
N LEU A 181 -13.10 6.25 1.20
CA LEU A 181 -11.84 5.61 1.57
C LEU A 181 -10.77 5.93 0.55
N HIS A 182 -9.61 6.35 1.04
CA HIS A 182 -8.41 6.58 0.23
C HIS A 182 -7.31 5.60 0.61
N ASP A 183 -6.71 4.96 -0.38
CA ASP A 183 -5.56 4.06 -0.21
C ASP A 183 -4.70 4.03 -1.47
N VAL A 184 -3.46 3.59 -1.34
CA VAL A 184 -2.50 3.52 -2.44
C VAL A 184 -1.89 2.12 -2.51
N GLN A 185 -1.91 1.58 -3.72
CA GLN A 185 -1.20 0.36 -4.12
C GLN A 185 -0.20 0.72 -5.20
N MET A 186 0.67 -0.21 -5.58
CA MET A 186 1.46 -0.07 -6.80
C MET A 186 1.54 -1.38 -7.54
N VAL A 187 1.77 -1.30 -8.84
CA VAL A 187 2.13 -2.42 -9.71
C VAL A 187 3.56 -2.24 -10.18
N SER A 188 4.33 -3.31 -10.14
CA SER A 188 5.75 -3.31 -10.52
C SER A 188 6.12 -4.52 -11.36
N SER A 189 7.15 -4.38 -12.20
CA SER A 189 7.76 -5.45 -12.97
C SER A 189 9.30 -5.36 -12.95
N GLY A 190 9.97 -6.40 -13.42
CA GLY A 190 11.42 -6.48 -13.44
C GLY A 190 12.01 -7.25 -12.27
N PRO A 191 13.29 -7.09 -11.95
CA PRO A 191 14.00 -7.90 -10.94
C PRO A 191 13.33 -7.95 -9.56
N VAL A 192 12.69 -6.86 -9.11
CA VAL A 192 11.99 -6.79 -7.82
C VAL A 192 10.90 -7.84 -7.68
N VAL A 193 10.30 -8.30 -8.78
CA VAL A 193 9.25 -9.34 -8.74
C VAL A 193 9.80 -10.66 -8.21
N LYS A 194 11.04 -11.01 -8.53
CA LYS A 194 11.71 -12.22 -8.03
C LYS A 194 11.82 -12.21 -6.50
N ASP A 195 12.14 -11.04 -5.93
CA ASP A 195 12.24 -10.88 -4.47
C ASP A 195 10.89 -11.14 -3.81
N PHE A 196 9.82 -10.54 -4.35
CA PHE A 196 8.45 -10.78 -3.87
C PHE A 196 8.00 -12.22 -4.10
N ALA A 197 8.29 -12.80 -5.26
CA ALA A 197 7.94 -14.18 -5.58
C ALA A 197 8.62 -15.19 -4.64
N THR A 198 9.86 -14.89 -4.23
CA THR A 198 10.59 -15.66 -3.20
C THR A 198 9.91 -15.51 -1.83
N LEU A 199 9.51 -14.29 -1.46
CA LEU A 199 8.85 -14.02 -0.18
C LEU A 199 7.50 -14.74 -0.05
N VAL A 200 6.66 -14.70 -1.09
CA VAL A 200 5.33 -15.35 -1.02
C VAL A 200 5.44 -16.87 -0.98
N ARG A 201 6.41 -17.47 -1.65
CA ARG A 201 6.69 -18.90 -1.59
C ARG A 201 7.20 -19.31 -0.21
N TRP A 202 8.16 -18.57 0.35
CA TRP A 202 8.64 -18.79 1.72
C TRP A 202 7.49 -18.72 2.74
N ARG A 203 6.54 -17.78 2.60
CA ARG A 203 5.38 -17.72 3.48
C ARG A 203 4.45 -18.92 3.28
N TRP A 204 4.22 -19.35 2.03
CA TRP A 204 3.41 -20.51 1.72
C TRP A 204 3.96 -21.79 2.34
N GLU A 205 5.25 -22.06 2.15
CA GLU A 205 5.97 -23.24 2.67
C GLU A 205 5.93 -23.36 4.21
N ARG A 206 5.72 -22.27 4.91
CA ARG A 206 5.59 -22.28 6.38
C ARG A 206 4.23 -22.75 6.87
N VAL A 207 3.22 -22.77 6.03
CA VAL A 207 1.82 -23.00 6.38
C VAL A 207 1.26 -24.23 5.69
N ALA A 208 1.62 -24.47 4.45
CA ALA A 208 1.09 -25.53 3.62
C ALA A 208 1.95 -26.79 3.67
N ASP A 209 1.27 -27.96 3.59
CA ASP A 209 1.96 -29.25 3.40
C ASP A 209 2.40 -29.46 1.94
N SER A 210 1.87 -28.67 0.99
CA SER A 210 2.21 -28.71 -0.43
C SER A 210 3.31 -27.72 -0.76
N GLU A 211 4.28 -28.16 -1.59
CA GLU A 211 5.25 -27.25 -2.15
C GLU A 211 4.59 -26.37 -3.23
N PRO A 212 4.84 -25.06 -3.24
CA PRO A 212 4.33 -24.18 -4.29
C PRO A 212 5.08 -24.45 -5.60
N ILE A 213 4.46 -24.06 -6.72
CA ILE A 213 5.13 -24.12 -8.01
C ILE A 213 6.47 -23.38 -7.97
N ALA A 214 7.51 -23.97 -8.53
CA ALA A 214 8.85 -23.37 -8.55
C ALA A 214 8.85 -21.99 -9.23
N LEU A 215 9.73 -21.12 -8.77
CA LEU A 215 9.97 -19.84 -9.40
C LEU A 215 10.42 -20.04 -10.85
N ARG A 216 9.87 -19.29 -11.77
CA ARG A 216 10.23 -19.38 -13.18
C ARG A 216 11.64 -18.82 -13.42
N GLU A 217 12.49 -19.60 -14.09
CA GLU A 217 13.84 -19.16 -14.44
C GLU A 217 13.84 -17.95 -15.37
N GLU A 218 12.85 -17.85 -16.27
CA GLU A 218 12.68 -16.75 -17.20
C GLU A 218 12.22 -15.44 -16.53
N ALA A 219 11.71 -15.51 -15.30
CA ALA A 219 11.42 -14.32 -14.51
C ALA A 219 12.67 -13.51 -14.16
N ASP A 220 13.84 -14.06 -14.41
CA ASP A 220 15.14 -13.41 -14.32
C ASP A 220 15.45 -12.55 -15.57
N THR A 221 14.46 -12.32 -16.41
CA THR A 221 14.60 -11.44 -17.56
C THR A 221 14.90 -10.03 -17.07
N GLY A 222 16.15 -9.69 -17.17
CA GLY A 222 16.67 -8.43 -16.69
C GLY A 222 15.99 -7.21 -17.32
N LEU A 223 16.49 -6.05 -17.02
CA LEU A 223 16.03 -4.72 -17.46
C LEU A 223 15.74 -4.56 -18.97
N THR A 224 16.07 -5.56 -19.78
CA THR A 224 15.91 -5.56 -21.24
C THR A 224 14.57 -6.13 -21.73
N ALA A 225 13.78 -6.75 -20.86
CA ALA A 225 12.49 -7.32 -21.26
C ALA A 225 11.48 -6.24 -21.63
N ALA A 226 10.65 -6.53 -22.61
CA ALA A 226 9.48 -5.73 -22.92
C ALA A 226 8.52 -5.67 -21.72
N LYS A 227 7.63 -4.70 -21.72
CA LYS A 227 6.55 -4.63 -20.72
C LYS A 227 5.82 -5.98 -20.64
N PRO A 228 5.64 -6.58 -19.45
CA PRO A 228 5.00 -7.87 -19.31
C PRO A 228 3.62 -7.92 -19.95
N ARG A 229 3.23 -9.05 -20.50
CA ARG A 229 1.88 -9.24 -21.06
C ARG A 229 0.79 -9.04 -20.01
N THR A 230 1.08 -9.41 -18.78
CA THR A 230 0.18 -9.25 -17.62
C THR A 230 0.06 -7.81 -17.14
N TRP A 231 0.86 -6.87 -17.66
CA TRP A 231 0.78 -5.45 -17.27
C TRP A 231 -0.61 -4.88 -17.58
N PRO A 232 -1.25 -4.14 -16.64
CA PRO A 232 -2.59 -3.57 -16.84
C PRO A 232 -2.62 -2.54 -17.97
N ASP A 233 -3.61 -2.66 -18.88
CA ASP A 233 -3.65 -1.88 -20.11
C ASP A 233 -3.87 -0.37 -19.87
N ASP A 234 -4.77 -0.02 -18.94
CA ASP A 234 -5.18 1.36 -18.68
C ASP A 234 -4.18 2.14 -17.79
N PHE A 235 -3.13 1.48 -17.33
CA PHE A 235 -2.16 2.03 -16.38
C PHE A 235 -0.74 2.04 -16.99
N PRO A 236 -0.37 3.06 -17.78
CA PRO A 236 0.96 3.13 -18.37
C PRO A 236 2.04 3.22 -17.28
N PRO A 237 3.26 2.69 -17.52
CA PRO A 237 4.37 2.87 -16.60
C PRO A 237 4.67 4.35 -16.34
N GLU A 238 4.79 4.72 -15.05
CA GLU A 238 5.18 6.07 -14.64
C GLU A 238 6.66 6.14 -14.29
N PHE A 239 7.18 5.13 -13.60
CA PHE A 239 8.61 4.99 -13.33
C PHE A 239 9.23 3.94 -14.25
N GLU A 240 10.46 4.22 -14.67
CA GLU A 240 11.23 3.30 -15.50
C GLU A 240 12.64 3.11 -14.94
N ASN A 241 13.11 1.87 -14.91
CA ASN A 241 14.46 1.50 -14.44
C ASN A 241 14.81 2.16 -13.10
N VAL A 242 13.90 2.00 -12.14
CA VAL A 242 14.03 2.65 -10.84
C VAL A 242 14.69 1.71 -9.83
N SER A 243 15.72 2.22 -9.15
CA SER A 243 16.32 1.51 -8.01
C SER A 243 15.34 1.48 -6.85
N CYS A 244 15.15 0.33 -6.23
CA CYS A 244 14.22 0.17 -5.12
C CYS A 244 14.81 -0.70 -4.01
N ALA A 245 14.17 -0.65 -2.84
CA ALA A 245 14.46 -1.53 -1.72
C ALA A 245 13.17 -2.06 -1.12
N LEU A 246 13.23 -3.29 -0.61
CA LEU A 246 12.15 -3.92 0.17
C LEU A 246 12.54 -3.92 1.63
N ALA A 247 11.78 -3.20 2.46
CA ALA A 247 11.94 -3.17 3.91
C ALA A 247 10.80 -3.95 4.58
N ARG A 248 11.14 -4.80 5.54
CA ARG A 248 10.16 -5.66 6.22
C ARG A 248 10.09 -5.36 7.71
N THR A 249 8.93 -5.63 8.29
CA THR A 249 8.80 -5.99 9.69
C THR A 249 8.46 -7.47 9.77
N ILE A 250 9.26 -8.22 10.49
CA ILE A 250 9.01 -9.61 10.85
C ILE A 250 9.15 -9.69 12.36
N PRO A 251 8.08 -10.03 13.11
CA PRO A 251 8.17 -10.18 14.56
C PRO A 251 8.99 -11.42 14.90
N PHE A 252 9.32 -11.56 16.18
CA PHE A 252 9.90 -12.80 16.67
C PHE A 252 8.90 -13.94 16.46
N MET A 253 9.28 -14.93 15.67
CA MET A 253 8.53 -16.17 15.41
C MET A 253 9.49 -17.35 15.52
N ASP A 254 8.96 -18.54 15.79
CA ASP A 254 9.80 -19.74 15.87
C ASP A 254 10.56 -19.96 14.56
N GLU A 255 11.88 -20.18 14.68
CA GLU A 255 12.80 -20.43 13.58
C GLU A 255 12.95 -19.28 12.56
N VAL A 256 12.49 -18.06 12.90
CA VAL A 256 12.61 -16.89 12.04
C VAL A 256 13.31 -15.74 12.75
N GLU A 257 14.39 -15.25 12.18
CA GLU A 257 15.06 -14.06 12.69
C GLU A 257 14.17 -12.81 12.53
N PRO A 258 13.91 -12.06 13.61
CA PRO A 258 13.09 -10.86 13.53
C PRO A 258 13.76 -9.77 12.68
N ALA A 259 12.95 -9.00 11.95
CA ALA A 259 13.40 -7.87 11.16
C ALA A 259 12.65 -6.58 11.53
N GLN A 260 13.36 -5.47 11.66
CA GLN A 260 12.80 -4.14 11.88
C GLN A 260 13.27 -3.17 10.78
N GLU A 261 13.38 -3.67 9.56
CA GLU A 261 13.89 -2.93 8.41
C GLU A 261 13.02 -1.72 8.08
N VAL A 262 11.67 -1.86 8.15
CA VAL A 262 10.72 -0.75 7.98
C VAL A 262 11.03 0.40 8.92
N ARG A 263 11.15 0.12 10.22
CA ARG A 263 11.46 1.13 11.23
C ARG A 263 12.77 1.85 10.91
N THR A 264 13.81 1.10 10.65
CA THR A 264 15.16 1.67 10.38
C THR A 264 15.13 2.49 9.08
N MET A 265 14.52 1.99 8.02
CA MET A 265 14.40 2.68 6.74
C MET A 265 13.67 4.03 6.89
N LEU A 266 12.51 4.05 7.57
CA LEU A 266 11.76 5.30 7.76
C LEU A 266 12.56 6.34 8.57
N LEU A 267 13.30 5.92 9.59
CA LEU A 267 14.17 6.81 10.37
C LEU A 267 15.33 7.36 9.52
N ASP A 268 15.94 6.54 8.68
CA ASP A 268 17.01 6.95 7.78
C ASP A 268 16.50 7.94 6.71
N LEU A 269 15.34 7.68 6.11
CA LEU A 269 14.68 8.58 5.17
C LEU A 269 14.37 9.94 5.80
N ILE A 270 13.78 9.97 6.99
CA ILE A 270 13.50 11.21 7.73
C ILE A 270 14.79 11.97 7.98
N ASN A 271 15.87 11.27 8.39
CA ASN A 271 17.15 11.90 8.70
C ASN A 271 17.84 12.50 7.46
N GLN A 272 17.49 12.05 6.25
CA GLN A 272 18.05 12.57 5.00
C GLN A 272 17.26 13.71 4.37
N ALA A 273 16.03 13.98 4.82
CA ALA A 273 15.15 14.99 4.23
C ALA A 273 15.76 16.40 4.32
N GLU A 274 15.70 17.17 3.25
CA GLU A 274 16.29 18.50 3.14
C GLU A 274 15.26 19.61 2.93
N SER A 275 14.16 19.33 2.19
CA SER A 275 13.19 20.34 1.77
C SER A 275 11.76 20.01 2.13
N PHE A 276 11.29 18.79 1.84
CA PHE A 276 9.89 18.43 2.04
C PHE A 276 9.69 16.95 2.35
N ILE A 277 8.90 16.65 3.38
CA ILE A 277 8.37 15.32 3.64
C ILE A 277 6.84 15.38 3.51
N TYR A 278 6.29 14.52 2.67
CA TYR A 278 4.87 14.24 2.62
C TYR A 278 4.60 12.84 3.15
N ILE A 279 3.59 12.68 4.00
CA ILE A 279 3.19 11.39 4.57
C ILE A 279 1.67 11.25 4.50
N GLU A 280 1.22 10.11 4.00
CA GLU A 280 -0.12 9.58 4.25
C GLU A 280 -0.02 8.35 5.13
N ASN A 281 -0.77 8.32 6.21
CA ASN A 281 -0.77 7.13 7.06
C ASN A 281 -2.05 7.02 7.88
N GLN A 282 -2.61 5.81 7.92
CA GLN A 282 -3.81 5.52 8.70
C GLN A 282 -3.63 5.84 10.18
N PHE A 283 -2.48 5.47 10.75
CA PHE A 283 -2.14 5.67 12.15
C PHE A 283 -0.87 6.53 12.31
N THR A 284 -0.97 7.59 13.06
CA THR A 284 0.15 8.47 13.43
C THR A 284 0.32 8.44 14.95
N THR A 285 0.88 7.34 15.47
CA THR A 285 0.91 7.04 16.90
C THR A 285 2.28 6.63 17.45
N ARG A 286 3.26 6.34 16.58
CA ARG A 286 4.63 5.96 16.98
C ARG A 286 5.44 7.21 17.37
N GLN A 287 5.68 7.42 18.66
CA GLN A 287 6.39 8.57 19.20
C GLN A 287 7.78 8.76 18.59
N GLU A 288 8.54 7.67 18.40
CA GLU A 288 9.88 7.70 17.81
C GLU A 288 9.91 8.37 16.42
N ILE A 289 8.87 8.15 15.60
CA ILE A 289 8.75 8.83 14.30
C ILE A 289 8.50 10.34 14.49
N ALA A 290 7.65 10.72 15.46
CA ALA A 290 7.42 12.13 15.77
C ALA A 290 8.70 12.81 16.28
N GLU A 291 9.49 12.14 17.11
CA GLU A 291 10.77 12.61 17.62
C GLU A 291 11.79 12.80 16.48
N ALA A 292 11.88 11.82 15.57
CA ALA A 292 12.77 11.89 14.41
C ALA A 292 12.42 13.07 13.50
N LEU A 293 11.14 13.24 13.17
CA LEU A 293 10.64 14.37 12.37
C LEU A 293 10.91 15.72 13.06
N ASN A 294 10.60 15.83 14.35
CA ASN A 294 10.86 17.05 15.14
C ASN A 294 12.37 17.40 15.18
N LYS A 295 13.21 16.39 15.43
CA LYS A 295 14.67 16.56 15.44
C LYS A 295 15.18 17.05 14.07
N ARG A 296 14.69 16.44 12.98
CA ARG A 296 15.09 16.81 11.62
C ARG A 296 14.61 18.22 11.25
N LEU A 297 13.37 18.58 11.58
CA LEU A 297 12.83 19.93 11.40
C LEU A 297 13.65 21.00 12.11
N LYS A 298 14.17 20.72 13.33
CA LYS A 298 15.06 21.61 14.06
C LYS A 298 16.44 21.72 13.41
N ALA A 299 16.98 20.63 12.92
CA ALA A 299 18.29 20.60 12.27
C ALA A 299 18.28 21.19 10.86
N CYS A 300 17.15 21.17 10.16
CA CYS A 300 17.00 21.66 8.80
C CYS A 300 15.91 22.76 8.73
N PRO A 301 16.28 24.06 8.79
CA PRO A 301 15.32 25.17 8.83
C PRO A 301 14.42 25.28 7.60
N ASN A 302 14.85 24.79 6.46
CA ASN A 302 14.08 24.82 5.21
C ASN A 302 13.17 23.60 5.00
N LEU A 303 13.21 22.63 5.91
CA LEU A 303 12.38 21.44 5.81
C LEU A 303 10.93 21.76 6.19
N HIS A 304 10.01 21.25 5.40
CA HIS A 304 8.57 21.30 5.62
C HIS A 304 7.97 19.89 5.67
N VAL A 305 6.92 19.70 6.46
CA VAL A 305 6.31 18.38 6.65
C VAL A 305 4.80 18.48 6.63
N ILE A 306 4.14 17.65 5.82
CA ILE A 306 2.69 17.44 5.85
C ILE A 306 2.42 15.96 6.12
N LEU A 307 1.53 15.72 7.09
CA LEU A 307 0.97 14.38 7.36
C LEU A 307 -0.54 14.44 7.15
N VAL A 308 -1.06 13.56 6.30
CA VAL A 308 -2.49 13.32 6.12
C VAL A 308 -2.84 11.99 6.77
N SER A 309 -3.87 11.99 7.63
CA SER A 309 -4.23 10.80 8.40
C SER A 309 -5.74 10.66 8.51
N SER A 310 -6.25 9.49 8.93
CA SER A 310 -7.68 9.31 9.19
C SER A 310 -8.15 10.18 10.34
N TYR A 311 -9.36 10.74 10.23
CA TYR A 311 -9.98 11.49 11.32
C TYR A 311 -10.33 10.57 12.50
N GLU A 312 -11.03 9.48 12.25
CA GLU A 312 -11.45 8.52 13.28
C GLU A 312 -11.06 7.08 12.95
N PRO A 313 -10.60 6.29 13.94
CA PRO A 313 -10.53 4.83 13.85
C PRO A 313 -11.93 4.20 14.04
N LYS A 314 -12.11 2.94 13.62
CA LYS A 314 -13.31 2.17 13.91
C LYS A 314 -13.27 1.63 15.36
N GLY A 315 -14.36 1.82 16.12
CA GLY A 315 -14.57 1.20 17.43
C GLY A 315 -14.27 2.11 18.64
N LYS A 316 -15.12 2.06 19.70
CA LYS A 316 -15.02 2.99 20.84
C LYS A 316 -13.74 2.84 21.68
N PHE A 317 -13.27 1.61 21.93
CA PHE A 317 -12.06 1.38 22.74
C PHE A 317 -10.77 1.66 21.96
N GLU A 318 -10.74 1.33 20.66
CA GLU A 318 -9.63 1.70 19.79
C GLU A 318 -9.53 3.22 19.66
N CYS A 319 -10.66 3.92 19.65
CA CYS A 319 -10.72 5.38 19.57
C CYS A 319 -9.97 6.07 20.72
N GLU A 320 -10.19 5.68 21.98
CA GLU A 320 -9.59 6.39 23.12
C GLU A 320 -8.07 6.23 23.16
N ALA A 321 -7.55 5.02 23.00
CA ALA A 321 -6.10 4.78 22.97
C ALA A 321 -5.43 5.41 21.75
N PHE A 322 -6.10 5.39 20.60
CA PHE A 322 -5.64 5.99 19.38
C PHE A 322 -5.55 7.53 19.50
N TRP A 323 -6.59 8.19 20.03
CA TRP A 323 -6.60 9.62 20.20
C TRP A 323 -5.55 10.09 21.20
N ALA A 324 -5.37 9.39 22.33
CA ALA A 324 -4.32 9.70 23.30
C ALA A 324 -2.94 9.64 22.66
N SER A 325 -2.64 8.56 21.94
CA SER A 325 -1.35 8.38 21.26
C SER A 325 -1.12 9.39 20.13
N ARG A 326 -2.17 9.76 19.40
CA ARG A 326 -2.09 10.78 18.34
C ARG A 326 -1.88 12.19 18.91
N ILE A 327 -2.54 12.54 20.02
CA ILE A 327 -2.33 13.83 20.70
C ILE A 327 -0.86 13.92 21.17
N GLU A 328 -0.34 12.86 21.73
CA GLU A 328 1.07 12.80 22.15
C GLU A 328 2.02 12.88 20.94
N PHE A 329 1.77 12.12 19.89
CA PHE A 329 2.51 12.21 18.62
C PHE A 329 2.57 13.66 18.12
N LYS A 330 1.41 14.31 18.03
CA LYS A 330 1.30 15.71 17.59
C LYS A 330 2.06 16.66 18.49
N ALA A 331 1.94 16.51 19.80
CA ALA A 331 2.64 17.36 20.77
C ALA A 331 4.17 17.23 20.66
N ILE A 332 4.69 16.01 20.45
CA ILE A 332 6.12 15.78 20.22
C ILE A 332 6.54 16.41 18.89
N LEU A 333 5.79 16.13 17.83
CA LEU A 333 6.08 16.56 16.47
C LEU A 333 6.20 18.09 16.36
N GLU A 334 5.27 18.83 16.95
CA GLU A 334 5.17 20.30 16.82
C GLU A 334 6.02 21.06 17.84
N LYS A 335 6.64 20.38 18.80
CA LYS A 335 7.35 21.02 19.92
C LYS A 335 8.51 21.92 19.45
N GLY A 336 8.31 23.24 19.52
CA GLY A 336 9.32 24.24 19.17
C GLY A 336 9.57 24.38 17.66
N ILE A 337 8.61 23.99 16.83
CA ILE A 337 8.63 24.15 15.38
C ILE A 337 7.63 25.27 14.99
N ASP A 338 8.00 26.06 13.97
CA ASP A 338 7.09 27.05 13.37
C ASP A 338 5.87 26.30 12.74
N PRO A 339 4.63 26.63 13.14
CA PRO A 339 3.42 25.99 12.59
C PRO A 339 3.28 26.12 11.06
N LYS A 340 3.93 27.08 10.42
CA LYS A 340 3.97 27.23 8.96
C LYS A 340 4.78 26.16 8.25
N ARG A 341 5.60 25.42 8.98
CA ARG A 341 6.50 24.40 8.43
C ARG A 341 5.98 22.98 8.61
N ILE A 342 4.91 22.80 9.40
CA ILE A 342 4.40 21.49 9.72
C ILE A 342 2.88 21.47 9.83
N ARG A 343 2.26 20.41 9.33
CA ARG A 343 0.83 20.17 9.47
C ARG A 343 0.54 18.67 9.60
N LEU A 344 -0.22 18.31 10.63
CA LEU A 344 -0.96 17.05 10.69
C LEU A 344 -2.43 17.39 10.39
N THR A 345 -2.99 16.80 9.34
CA THR A 345 -4.32 17.13 8.82
C THR A 345 -5.15 15.89 8.49
N TYR A 346 -6.41 16.12 8.21
CA TYR A 346 -7.40 15.14 7.77
C TYR A 346 -7.99 15.59 6.44
N SER A 347 -8.33 14.63 5.59
CA SER A 347 -8.99 14.93 4.32
C SER A 347 -10.50 14.84 4.47
N SER A 348 -11.22 15.87 4.02
CA SER A 348 -12.67 15.90 3.98
C SER A 348 -13.16 16.35 2.62
N ILE A 349 -14.38 15.95 2.28
CA ILE A 349 -15.09 16.36 1.08
C ILE A 349 -16.44 16.98 1.47
N GLU A 350 -16.91 17.88 0.64
CA GLU A 350 -18.24 18.50 0.77
C GLU A 350 -18.93 18.46 -0.60
N ASP A 351 -20.18 18.03 -0.63
CA ASP A 351 -20.97 18.02 -1.86
C ASP A 351 -21.72 19.36 -2.08
N MET A 352 -22.37 19.49 -3.23
CA MET A 352 -23.13 20.68 -3.59
C MET A 352 -24.35 20.95 -2.66
N GLN A 353 -24.74 19.97 -1.86
CA GLN A 353 -25.80 20.10 -0.85
C GLN A 353 -25.25 20.49 0.53
N GLY A 354 -23.94 20.70 0.66
CA GLY A 354 -23.30 21.07 1.93
C GLY A 354 -23.12 19.89 2.89
N ARG A 355 -23.27 18.63 2.41
CA ARG A 355 -23.01 17.45 3.23
C ARG A 355 -21.50 17.19 3.24
N LYS A 356 -20.95 16.95 4.44
CA LYS A 356 -19.52 16.69 4.63
C LYS A 356 -19.26 15.24 5.00
N ALA A 357 -18.18 14.69 4.48
CA ALA A 357 -17.63 13.40 4.90
C ALA A 357 -16.11 13.49 5.04
N TYR A 358 -15.55 12.77 6.03
CA TYR A 358 -14.10 12.59 6.13
C TYR A 358 -13.68 11.38 5.29
N LYS A 359 -12.65 11.56 4.46
CA LYS A 359 -12.02 10.44 3.79
C LYS A 359 -11.27 9.59 4.82
N ARG A 360 -11.55 8.30 4.83
CA ARG A 360 -10.80 7.35 5.64
C ARG A 360 -9.48 7.07 4.94
N ILE A 361 -8.40 7.65 5.44
CA ILE A 361 -7.06 7.37 4.95
C ILE A 361 -6.62 5.99 5.41
N HIS A 362 -6.30 5.12 4.45
CA HIS A 362 -5.75 3.81 4.73
C HIS A 362 -4.38 3.61 4.05
N SER A 363 -3.97 4.55 3.21
CA SER A 363 -2.67 4.60 2.55
C SER A 363 -1.49 4.64 3.54
N LYS A 364 -0.38 4.10 3.11
CA LYS A 364 0.91 4.17 3.79
C LYS A 364 1.94 4.61 2.74
N VAL A 365 2.03 5.93 2.62
CA VAL A 365 2.87 6.60 1.62
C VAL A 365 3.77 7.62 2.31
N MET A 366 5.02 7.70 1.88
CA MET A 366 5.92 8.78 2.25
C MET A 366 6.70 9.22 1.01
N THR A 367 6.79 10.54 0.78
CA THR A 367 7.80 11.09 -0.13
C THR A 367 8.82 11.90 0.67
N VAL A 368 10.08 11.82 0.28
CA VAL A 368 11.15 12.62 0.86
C VAL A 368 11.87 13.35 -0.26
N ASP A 369 11.69 14.66 -0.28
CA ASP A 369 12.16 15.55 -1.34
C ASP A 369 11.67 15.07 -2.72
N ASP A 370 12.51 15.09 -3.73
CA ASP A 370 12.38 14.44 -5.04
C ASP A 370 13.13 13.11 -5.10
N LYS A 371 13.59 12.61 -3.94
CA LYS A 371 14.58 11.52 -3.86
C LYS A 371 13.97 10.16 -3.60
N TYR A 372 12.95 10.10 -2.74
CA TYR A 372 12.38 8.82 -2.31
C TYR A 372 10.86 8.82 -2.29
N LEU A 373 10.27 7.71 -2.71
CA LEU A 373 8.85 7.39 -2.58
C LEU A 373 8.72 6.04 -1.88
N VAL A 374 8.00 6.01 -0.79
CA VAL A 374 7.62 4.79 -0.06
C VAL A 374 6.14 4.51 -0.33
N ILE A 375 5.82 3.27 -0.70
CA ILE A 375 4.45 2.74 -0.74
C ILE A 375 4.49 1.36 -0.08
N GLY A 376 3.65 1.13 0.94
CA GLY A 376 3.71 -0.13 1.65
C GLY A 376 2.50 -0.43 2.51
N SER A 377 2.67 -1.39 3.40
CA SER A 377 1.63 -1.86 4.31
C SER A 377 1.75 -1.29 5.72
N SER A 378 2.89 -0.66 6.07
CA SER A 378 3.23 -0.32 7.45
C SER A 378 2.56 0.94 7.96
N ASN A 379 1.82 0.82 9.06
CA ASN A 379 1.34 1.98 9.80
C ASN A 379 2.46 2.62 10.65
N LEU A 380 2.38 3.95 10.86
CA LEU A 380 3.26 4.62 11.82
C LEU A 380 2.79 4.33 13.26
N SER A 381 2.86 3.06 13.63
CA SER A 381 2.39 2.50 14.90
C SER A 381 3.41 1.54 15.50
N ASN A 382 3.29 1.28 16.80
CA ASN A 382 4.14 0.29 17.47
C ASN A 382 3.95 -1.11 16.88
N ARG A 383 2.73 -1.48 16.52
CA ARG A 383 2.41 -2.79 15.95
C ARG A 383 3.17 -3.04 14.65
N SER A 384 3.02 -2.13 13.67
CA SER A 384 3.67 -2.27 12.35
C SER A 384 5.20 -2.23 12.41
N MET A 385 5.78 -1.61 13.46
CA MET A 385 7.24 -1.54 13.60
C MET A 385 7.84 -2.74 14.33
N THR A 386 7.02 -3.61 14.99
CA THR A 386 7.57 -4.67 15.86
C THR A 386 6.78 -5.97 15.91
N LEU A 387 5.48 -5.98 15.63
CA LEU A 387 4.58 -7.10 15.95
C LEU A 387 3.87 -7.68 14.74
N ASP A 388 3.37 -6.83 13.84
CA ASP A 388 2.71 -7.26 12.62
C ASP A 388 3.77 -7.55 11.53
N THR A 389 3.49 -8.45 10.58
CA THR A 389 4.36 -8.55 9.40
C THR A 389 4.02 -7.41 8.44
N GLU A 390 5.04 -6.71 7.96
CA GLU A 390 4.89 -5.60 7.03
C GLU A 390 5.87 -5.70 5.87
N ILE A 391 5.55 -4.98 4.78
CA ILE A 391 6.47 -4.76 3.67
C ILE A 391 6.24 -3.38 3.07
N ASP A 392 7.31 -2.61 3.00
CA ASP A 392 7.34 -1.31 2.33
C ASP A 392 8.32 -1.36 1.16
N VAL A 393 7.92 -0.80 0.04
CA VAL A 393 8.78 -0.59 -1.12
C VAL A 393 9.24 0.85 -1.14
N VAL A 394 10.54 1.05 -1.22
CA VAL A 394 11.16 2.37 -1.30
C VAL A 394 11.74 2.54 -2.69
N LEU A 395 11.19 3.46 -3.48
CA LEU A 395 11.73 3.85 -4.79
C LEU A 395 12.72 5.00 -4.61
N HIS A 396 13.86 4.95 -5.32
CA HIS A 396 14.86 6.01 -5.33
C HIS A 396 14.86 6.74 -6.66
N GLY A 397 14.71 8.05 -6.63
CA GLY A 397 14.80 8.94 -7.80
C GLY A 397 16.21 8.99 -8.40
N ASN A 398 16.67 7.87 -8.93
CA ASN A 398 18.01 7.67 -9.47
C ASN A 398 18.24 8.34 -10.84
N SER A 399 17.18 8.85 -11.47
CA SER A 399 17.21 9.61 -12.74
C SER A 399 16.37 10.87 -12.61
N GLU A 400 16.55 11.84 -13.52
CA GLU A 400 15.71 13.05 -13.56
C GLU A 400 14.23 12.68 -13.78
N HIS A 401 13.96 11.76 -14.70
CA HIS A 401 12.59 11.26 -14.92
C HIS A 401 11.97 10.72 -13.62
N ASN A 402 12.66 9.82 -12.91
CA ASN A 402 12.13 9.21 -11.69
C ASN A 402 11.97 10.24 -10.55
N ARG A 403 12.84 11.26 -10.46
CA ARG A 403 12.64 12.38 -9.52
C ARG A 403 11.37 13.18 -9.82
N GLN A 404 11.15 13.50 -11.10
CA GLN A 404 9.93 14.19 -11.51
C GLN A 404 8.68 13.36 -11.25
N GLN A 405 8.74 12.04 -11.41
CA GLN A 405 7.62 11.16 -11.06
C GLN A 405 7.35 11.13 -9.55
N ILE A 406 8.37 11.16 -8.68
CA ILE A 406 8.18 11.28 -7.23
C ILE A 406 7.44 12.58 -6.89
N LEU A 407 7.84 13.69 -7.48
CA LEU A 407 7.17 14.99 -7.30
C LEU A 407 5.74 14.96 -7.86
N HIS A 408 5.53 14.30 -8.99
CA HIS A 408 4.20 14.15 -9.59
C HIS A 408 3.25 13.38 -8.64
N VAL A 409 3.66 12.22 -8.14
CA VAL A 409 2.88 11.42 -7.19
C VAL A 409 2.55 12.24 -5.94
N ARG A 410 3.52 12.93 -5.34
CA ARG A 410 3.29 13.81 -4.18
C ARG A 410 2.24 14.89 -4.50
N ASN A 411 2.38 15.54 -5.64
CA ASN A 411 1.51 16.65 -6.03
C ASN A 411 0.10 16.15 -6.35
N ASP A 412 -0.04 14.98 -6.98
CA ASP A 412 -1.32 14.37 -7.32
C ASP A 412 -2.10 13.97 -6.06
N LEU A 413 -1.44 13.33 -5.09
CA LEU A 413 -2.05 12.99 -3.80
C LEU A 413 -2.45 14.23 -3.00
N LEU A 414 -1.59 15.26 -2.95
CA LEU A 414 -1.93 16.52 -2.30
C LEU A 414 -3.07 17.27 -3.02
N ALA A 415 -3.11 17.24 -4.35
CA ALA A 415 -4.19 17.84 -5.13
C ALA A 415 -5.54 17.18 -4.78
N GLU A 416 -5.57 15.85 -4.69
CA GLU A 416 -6.76 15.09 -4.29
C GLU A 416 -7.24 15.45 -2.87
N HIS A 417 -6.30 15.53 -1.89
CA HIS A 417 -6.67 15.86 -0.51
C HIS A 417 -7.08 17.31 -0.32
N THR A 418 -6.57 18.19 -1.16
CA THR A 418 -6.83 19.64 -1.06
C THR A 418 -7.93 20.12 -2.02
N GLY A 419 -8.45 19.26 -2.90
CA GLY A 419 -9.41 19.63 -3.93
C GLY A 419 -8.87 20.65 -4.94
N ARG A 420 -7.53 20.78 -5.05
CA ARG A 420 -6.85 21.67 -5.99
C ARG A 420 -6.59 20.94 -7.30
N LYS A 421 -6.34 21.69 -8.35
CA LYS A 421 -5.90 21.11 -9.61
C LYS A 421 -4.42 20.72 -9.52
N LEU A 422 -4.07 19.60 -10.12
CA LEU A 422 -2.70 19.10 -10.16
C LEU A 422 -1.74 20.11 -10.82
N GLU A 423 -2.20 20.82 -11.86
CA GLU A 423 -1.43 21.83 -12.59
C GLU A 423 -1.01 23.03 -11.73
N ASP A 424 -1.77 23.35 -10.66
CA ASP A 424 -1.49 24.46 -9.77
C ASP A 424 -0.50 24.08 -8.64
N MET A 425 -0.29 22.77 -8.41
CA MET A 425 0.50 22.30 -7.27
C MET A 425 1.96 22.76 -7.29
N PRO A 426 2.71 22.71 -8.40
CA PRO A 426 4.11 23.13 -8.42
C PRO A 426 4.33 24.54 -7.88
N ALA A 427 3.47 25.50 -8.24
CA ALA A 427 3.60 26.90 -7.81
C ALA A 427 3.47 27.09 -6.29
N LEU A 428 2.78 26.18 -5.60
CA LEU A 428 2.63 26.24 -4.15
C LEU A 428 3.93 25.86 -3.41
N PHE A 429 4.80 25.10 -4.06
CA PHE A 429 6.11 24.71 -3.52
C PHE A 429 7.21 25.74 -3.80
N ASP A 430 6.97 26.73 -4.70
CA ASP A 430 7.90 27.84 -4.98
C ASP A 430 7.77 28.99 -3.96
N THR A 431 7.16 28.74 -2.81
CA THR A 431 6.96 29.73 -1.75
C THR A 431 7.84 29.43 -0.53
N ASP A 432 8.09 30.43 0.31
CA ASP A 432 8.84 30.26 1.57
C ASP A 432 8.13 29.34 2.57
N TYR A 433 6.80 29.18 2.43
CA TYR A 433 5.95 28.38 3.33
C TYR A 433 4.95 27.54 2.55
N PRO A 434 5.40 26.50 1.86
CA PRO A 434 4.51 25.63 1.04
C PRO A 434 3.41 24.96 1.85
N VAL A 435 3.66 24.61 3.12
CA VAL A 435 2.64 24.04 4.01
C VAL A 435 1.50 25.04 4.25
N ASP A 436 1.82 26.29 4.50
CA ASP A 436 0.82 27.34 4.72
C ASP A 436 0.04 27.64 3.43
N ALA A 437 0.73 27.72 2.30
CA ALA A 437 0.13 27.91 0.98
C ALA A 437 -0.85 26.79 0.59
N LEU A 438 -0.49 25.53 0.88
CA LEU A 438 -1.35 24.37 0.66
C LEU A 438 -2.63 24.39 1.52
N MET A 439 -2.54 24.89 2.74
CA MET A 439 -3.66 24.93 3.69
C MET A 439 -4.57 26.16 3.53
N GLN A 440 -4.16 27.20 2.79
CA GLN A 440 -4.99 28.38 2.53
C GLN A 440 -6.18 28.02 1.65
N GLY A 441 -7.40 28.27 2.16
CA GLY A 441 -8.66 27.99 1.46
C GLY A 441 -9.28 26.63 1.78
N GLN A 442 -8.71 25.88 2.71
CA GLN A 442 -9.32 24.68 3.28
C GLN A 442 -9.71 24.94 4.74
N ILE A 443 -10.99 25.04 5.01
CA ILE A 443 -11.58 25.04 6.35
C ILE A 443 -12.61 23.93 6.41
#